data_f8d6760b9668a5c04c6742e7ea4ccbdb
#
_entry.id   f8d6760b9668a5c04c6742e7ea4ccbdb
#
_cell.length_a   1.000
_cell.length_b   1.000
_cell.length_c   1.000
_cell.angle_alpha   90.00
_cell.angle_beta   90.00
_cell.angle_gamma   90.00
#
_symmetry.space_group_name_H-M   'P 1'
#
loop_
_entity.id
_entity.type
_entity.pdbx_description
1 polymer ?
#
loop_
_entity_poly.entity_id
_entity_poly.type
_entity_poly.pdbx_seq_one_letter_code
_entity_poly.pdbx_strand_id
1 'polypeptide(L)'
;MILLDAYALTALLAEESAAGEVEQIIATGGTTVAAPNLAEAADRLGRVHGIAIERTRAAVESLEQSVDLHVRPAERVHAWRAADLRVKHYHRTRRPLSLGDCLLLAMTDENDQLATADPHVLRAASEEKIRWIALPDSRGRRHTPER
;
A
#
# COMPACT_ATOMS: atom_id res chain seq x y z
N MET A 1 1.27 -11.62 -7.23
CA MET A 1 0.31 -11.07 -6.24
C MET A 1 0.16 -9.56 -6.44
N ILE A 2 -0.86 -8.94 -5.83
CA ILE A 2 -1.02 -7.49 -5.79
C ILE A 2 -0.84 -7.01 -4.35
N LEU A 3 0.17 -6.17 -4.11
CA LEU A 3 0.42 -5.58 -2.79
C LEU A 3 -0.34 -4.25 -2.70
N LEU A 4 -1.19 -4.13 -1.69
CA LEU A 4 -1.91 -2.90 -1.37
C LEU A 4 -1.07 -2.03 -0.43
N ASP A 5 -0.97 -0.74 -0.72
CA ASP A 5 -0.39 0.22 0.22
C ASP A 5 -1.35 0.55 1.39
N ALA A 6 -0.86 1.34 2.35
CA ALA A 6 -1.68 1.76 3.49
C ALA A 6 -2.90 2.58 3.07
N TYR A 7 -2.78 3.41 2.02
CA TYR A 7 -3.89 4.18 1.50
C TYR A 7 -4.99 3.29 0.89
N ALA A 8 -4.62 2.27 0.11
CA ALA A 8 -5.58 1.36 -0.50
C ALA A 8 -6.44 0.66 0.57
N LEU A 9 -5.81 0.14 1.63
CA LEU A 9 -6.55 -0.47 2.74
C LEU A 9 -7.39 0.57 3.50
N THR A 10 -6.85 1.78 3.73
CA THR A 10 -7.61 2.87 4.35
C THR A 10 -8.82 3.25 3.51
N ALA A 11 -8.65 3.43 2.21
CA ALA A 11 -9.72 3.79 1.29
C ALA A 11 -10.82 2.74 1.25
N LEU A 12 -10.47 1.46 1.26
CA LEU A 12 -11.43 0.36 1.34
C LEU A 12 -12.28 0.44 2.62
N LEU A 13 -11.62 0.55 3.78
CA LEU A 13 -12.29 0.47 5.08
C LEU A 13 -13.01 1.78 5.49
N ALA A 14 -12.62 2.91 4.92
CA ALA A 14 -13.26 4.22 5.14
C ALA A 14 -14.16 4.65 3.97
N GLU A 15 -14.38 3.79 2.96
CA GLU A 15 -15.23 4.05 1.80
C GLU A 15 -14.82 5.33 1.02
N GLU A 16 -13.50 5.54 0.87
CA GLU A 16 -12.95 6.65 0.08
C GLU A 16 -13.04 6.39 -1.44
N SER A 17 -12.60 7.36 -2.25
CA SER A 17 -12.70 7.34 -3.73
C SER A 17 -12.14 6.06 -4.39
N ALA A 18 -11.10 5.46 -3.83
CA ALA A 18 -10.49 4.25 -4.36
C ALA A 18 -11.17 2.94 -3.91
N ALA A 19 -12.14 2.98 -2.99
CA ALA A 19 -12.72 1.77 -2.36
C ALA A 19 -13.22 0.75 -3.39
N GLY A 20 -14.04 1.18 -4.33
CA GLY A 20 -14.62 0.28 -5.35
C GLY A 20 -13.58 -0.36 -6.27
N GLU A 21 -12.48 0.35 -6.56
CA GLU A 21 -11.39 -0.22 -7.36
C GLU A 21 -10.54 -1.22 -6.55
N VAL A 22 -10.30 -0.92 -5.27
CA VAL A 22 -9.63 -1.85 -4.35
C VAL A 22 -10.46 -3.12 -4.15
N GLU A 23 -11.78 -3.00 -4.01
CA GLU A 23 -12.69 -4.17 -3.97
C GLU A 23 -12.56 -5.04 -5.22
N GLN A 24 -12.51 -4.42 -6.41
CA GLN A 24 -12.30 -5.14 -7.66
C GLN A 24 -10.94 -5.84 -7.70
N ILE A 25 -9.88 -5.19 -7.24
CA ILE A 25 -8.54 -5.78 -7.14
C ILE A 25 -8.58 -7.02 -6.23
N ILE A 26 -9.17 -6.90 -5.04
CA ILE A 26 -9.29 -8.02 -4.09
C ILE A 26 -10.11 -9.16 -4.69
N ALA A 27 -11.18 -8.86 -5.42
CA ALA A 27 -12.02 -9.87 -6.07
C ALA A 27 -11.28 -10.68 -7.14
N THR A 28 -10.16 -10.18 -7.68
CA THR A 28 -9.32 -10.96 -8.61
C THR A 28 -8.49 -12.04 -7.91
N GLY A 29 -8.35 -11.98 -6.59
CA GLY A 29 -7.54 -12.89 -5.78
C GLY A 29 -6.04 -12.54 -5.74
N GLY A 30 -5.32 -13.18 -4.84
CA GLY A 30 -3.88 -13.00 -4.69
C GLY A 30 -3.47 -11.62 -4.18
N THR A 31 -4.25 -11.04 -3.28
CA THR A 31 -4.01 -9.72 -2.71
C THR A 31 -3.28 -9.80 -1.38
N THR A 32 -2.34 -8.91 -1.16
CA THR A 32 -1.49 -8.89 0.05
C THR A 32 -1.37 -7.46 0.59
N VAL A 33 -1.36 -7.35 1.91
CA VAL A 33 -0.99 -6.12 2.63
C VAL A 33 0.28 -6.40 3.43
N ALA A 34 1.30 -5.56 3.30
CA ALA A 34 2.48 -5.68 4.15
C ALA A 34 2.14 -5.28 5.60
N ALA A 35 2.62 -6.02 6.60
CA ALA A 35 2.33 -5.72 8.00
C ALA A 35 2.66 -4.27 8.42
N PRO A 36 3.75 -3.63 7.96
CA PRO A 36 3.98 -2.21 8.21
C PRO A 36 2.90 -1.29 7.62
N ASN A 37 2.39 -1.61 6.42
CA ASN A 37 1.32 -0.84 5.78
C ASN A 37 -0.04 -1.07 6.47
N LEU A 38 -0.28 -2.26 7.02
CA LEU A 38 -1.44 -2.50 7.89
C LEU A 38 -1.38 -1.61 9.13
N ALA A 39 -0.22 -1.51 9.79
CA ALA A 39 -0.07 -0.66 10.97
C ALA A 39 -0.30 0.82 10.65
N GLU A 40 0.21 1.31 9.52
CA GLU A 40 0.00 2.67 9.03
C GLU A 40 -1.47 2.93 8.67
N ALA A 41 -2.13 2.00 8.01
CA ALA A 41 -3.57 2.09 7.69
C ALA A 41 -4.42 2.14 8.97
N ALA A 42 -4.14 1.29 9.95
CA ALA A 42 -4.85 1.26 11.22
C ALA A 42 -4.69 2.56 12.02
N ASP A 43 -3.46 3.12 12.07
CA ASP A 43 -3.19 4.43 12.66
C ASP A 43 -3.96 5.54 11.94
N ARG A 44 -3.96 5.56 10.61
CA ARG A 44 -4.68 6.56 9.81
C ARG A 44 -6.20 6.45 9.99
N LEU A 45 -6.76 5.25 9.98
CA LEU A 45 -8.19 5.00 10.24
C LEU A 45 -8.60 5.55 11.61
N GLY A 46 -7.78 5.35 12.64
CA GLY A 46 -8.05 5.90 13.97
C GLY A 46 -7.94 7.42 14.01
N ARG A 47 -6.83 7.99 13.55
CA ARG A 47 -6.57 9.44 13.67
C ARG A 47 -7.42 10.31 12.74
N VAL A 48 -7.66 9.86 11.50
CA VAL A 48 -8.33 10.66 10.48
C VAL A 48 -9.82 10.36 10.41
N HIS A 49 -10.19 9.09 10.52
CA HIS A 49 -11.60 8.65 10.35
C HIS A 49 -12.30 8.30 11.66
N GLY A 50 -11.60 8.34 12.81
CA GLY A 50 -12.17 8.01 14.11
C GLY A 50 -12.62 6.55 14.26
N ILE A 51 -12.07 5.64 13.44
CA ILE A 51 -12.39 4.21 13.49
C ILE A 51 -11.52 3.55 14.57
N ALA A 52 -12.15 2.95 15.56
CA ALA A 52 -11.45 2.26 16.65
C ALA A 52 -10.60 1.10 16.12
N ILE A 53 -9.45 0.87 16.74
CA ILE A 53 -8.49 -0.17 16.33
C ILE A 53 -9.12 -1.57 16.33
N GLU A 54 -10.04 -1.84 17.27
CA GLU A 54 -10.75 -3.12 17.37
C GLU A 54 -11.65 -3.36 16.15
N ARG A 55 -12.29 -2.30 15.63
CA ARG A 55 -13.10 -2.38 14.40
C ARG A 55 -12.24 -2.62 13.18
N THR A 56 -11.09 -1.93 13.09
CA THR A 56 -10.13 -2.14 12.00
C THR A 56 -9.62 -3.58 12.02
N ARG A 57 -9.26 -4.11 13.20
CA ARG A 57 -8.81 -5.49 13.35
C ARG A 57 -9.87 -6.48 12.89
N ALA A 58 -11.10 -6.36 13.39
CA ALA A 58 -12.21 -7.23 13.01
C ALA A 58 -12.50 -7.19 11.49
N ALA A 59 -12.40 -6.01 10.87
CA ALA A 59 -12.61 -5.86 9.43
C ALA A 59 -11.51 -6.56 8.63
N VAL A 60 -10.23 -6.41 9.02
CA VAL A 60 -9.10 -7.08 8.36
C VAL A 60 -9.19 -8.59 8.51
N GLU A 61 -9.47 -9.09 9.73
CA GLU A 61 -9.66 -10.54 9.98
C GLU A 61 -10.84 -11.10 9.16
N SER A 62 -11.92 -10.34 9.00
CA SER A 62 -13.04 -10.73 8.13
C SER A 62 -12.64 -10.79 6.66
N LEU A 63 -11.83 -9.85 6.18
CA LEU A 63 -11.29 -9.87 4.82
C LEU A 63 -10.39 -11.09 4.60
N GLU A 64 -9.48 -11.39 5.53
CA GLU A 64 -8.61 -12.57 5.44
C GLU A 64 -9.39 -13.90 5.41
N GLN A 65 -10.59 -13.94 6.04
CA GLN A 65 -11.43 -15.14 6.06
C GLN A 65 -12.37 -15.26 4.85
N SER A 66 -12.79 -14.14 4.27
CA SER A 66 -13.85 -14.10 3.25
C SER A 66 -13.34 -13.93 1.83
N VAL A 67 -12.13 -13.38 1.66
CA VAL A 67 -11.52 -13.11 0.35
C VAL A 67 -10.05 -13.51 0.37
N ASP A 68 -9.41 -13.56 -0.80
CA ASP A 68 -8.00 -13.90 -0.94
C ASP A 68 -7.11 -12.66 -0.65
N LEU A 69 -7.18 -12.19 0.59
CA LEU A 69 -6.33 -11.12 1.13
C LEU A 69 -5.48 -11.68 2.28
N HIS A 70 -4.19 -11.43 2.25
CA HIS A 70 -3.26 -11.90 3.27
C HIS A 70 -2.43 -10.75 3.84
N VAL A 71 -2.17 -10.79 5.14
CA VAL A 71 -1.21 -9.89 5.78
C VAL A 71 0.16 -10.56 5.81
N ARG A 72 1.14 -9.95 5.14
CA ARG A 72 2.50 -10.51 4.98
C ARG A 72 3.48 -9.81 5.93
N PRO A 73 4.25 -10.54 6.74
CA PRO A 73 5.27 -9.97 7.61
C PRO A 73 6.45 -9.42 6.80
N ALA A 74 7.05 -8.33 7.27
CA ALA A 74 8.33 -7.85 6.74
C ALA A 74 9.47 -8.62 7.41
N GLU A 75 10.38 -9.15 6.61
CA GLU A 75 11.55 -9.91 7.06
C GLU A 75 12.82 -9.04 7.04
N ARG A 76 13.91 -9.56 7.62
CA ARG A 76 15.20 -8.84 7.65
C ARG A 76 15.71 -8.47 6.26
N VAL A 77 15.53 -9.32 5.25
CA VAL A 77 15.92 -9.03 3.87
C VAL A 77 15.18 -7.81 3.31
N HIS A 78 13.89 -7.69 3.62
CA HIS A 78 13.09 -6.53 3.22
C HIS A 78 13.54 -5.25 3.90
N ALA A 79 13.96 -5.33 5.18
CA ALA A 79 14.48 -4.17 5.89
C ALA A 79 15.75 -3.60 5.24
N TRP A 80 16.70 -4.46 4.84
CA TRP A 80 17.91 -4.02 4.14
C TRP A 80 17.59 -3.43 2.77
N ARG A 81 16.77 -4.10 1.97
CA ARG A 81 16.32 -3.59 0.66
C ARG A 81 15.57 -2.25 0.80
N ALA A 82 14.73 -2.10 1.82
CA ALA A 82 14.03 -0.85 2.10
C ALA A 82 15.01 0.29 2.47
N ALA A 83 16.06 -0.01 3.23
CA ALA A 83 17.10 0.95 3.55
C ALA A 83 17.84 1.43 2.28
N ASP A 84 18.22 0.51 1.39
CA ASP A 84 18.86 0.83 0.11
C ASP A 84 17.95 1.69 -0.77
N LEU A 85 16.67 1.32 -0.89
CA LEU A 85 15.66 2.09 -1.62
C LEU A 85 15.49 3.49 -1.04
N ARG A 86 15.50 3.60 0.28
CA ARG A 86 15.37 4.90 0.94
C ARG A 86 16.59 5.79 0.69
N VAL A 87 17.79 5.24 0.76
CA VAL A 87 19.02 5.97 0.41
C VAL A 87 18.97 6.47 -1.03
N LYS A 88 18.49 5.63 -1.96
CA LYS A 88 18.43 5.94 -3.39
C LYS A 88 17.35 6.95 -3.73
N HIS A 89 16.16 6.83 -3.14
CA HIS A 89 14.96 7.54 -3.60
C HIS A 89 14.48 8.66 -2.68
N TYR A 90 14.79 8.60 -1.39
CA TYR A 90 14.28 9.59 -0.45
C TYR A 90 14.85 10.99 -0.69
N HIS A 91 13.96 11.97 -0.71
CA HIS A 91 14.33 13.37 -0.62
C HIS A 91 13.26 14.12 0.18
N ARG A 92 13.68 14.84 1.21
CA ARG A 92 12.81 15.50 2.20
C ARG A 92 11.63 16.27 1.58
N THR A 93 11.83 16.97 0.49
CA THR A 93 10.82 17.84 -0.13
C THR A 93 10.34 17.34 -1.49
N ARG A 94 11.21 16.69 -2.27
CA ARG A 94 10.88 16.27 -3.66
C ARG A 94 10.31 14.85 -3.75
N ARG A 95 10.65 13.98 -2.80
CA ARG A 95 10.20 12.58 -2.74
C ARG A 95 10.22 12.09 -1.28
N PRO A 96 9.27 12.53 -0.45
CA PRO A 96 9.25 12.24 0.97
C PRO A 96 8.70 10.82 1.26
N LEU A 97 9.35 9.78 0.72
CA LEU A 97 8.96 8.39 0.96
C LEU A 97 9.08 8.04 2.43
N SER A 98 8.04 7.45 3.00
CA SER A 98 8.06 6.89 4.35
C SER A 98 8.89 5.59 4.40
N LEU A 99 9.19 5.10 5.60
CA LEU A 99 9.75 3.74 5.74
C LEU A 99 8.75 2.66 5.33
N GLY A 100 7.45 2.90 5.56
CA GLY A 100 6.38 2.01 5.11
C GLY A 100 6.35 1.88 3.60
N ASP A 101 6.50 3.00 2.85
CA ASP A 101 6.60 3.00 1.39
C ASP A 101 7.83 2.22 0.90
N CYS A 102 8.98 2.43 1.54
CA CYS A 102 10.20 1.71 1.18
C CYS A 102 10.10 0.20 1.47
N LEU A 103 9.41 -0.18 2.56
CA LEU A 103 9.13 -1.59 2.87
C LEU A 103 8.15 -2.20 1.87
N LEU A 104 7.10 -1.48 1.48
CA LEU A 104 6.18 -1.91 0.43
C LEU A 104 6.93 -2.20 -0.88
N LEU A 105 7.76 -1.26 -1.35
CA LEU A 105 8.59 -1.44 -2.54
C LEU A 105 9.55 -2.63 -2.38
N ALA A 106 10.17 -2.78 -1.19
CA ALA A 106 11.10 -3.87 -0.92
C ALA A 106 10.44 -5.26 -0.89
N MET A 107 9.17 -5.33 -0.52
CA MET A 107 8.39 -6.56 -0.44
C MET A 107 7.69 -6.93 -1.76
N THR A 108 7.71 -6.04 -2.76
CA THR A 108 7.16 -6.31 -4.09
C THR A 108 8.21 -7.01 -4.94
N ASP A 109 7.93 -8.25 -5.32
CA ASP A 109 8.81 -9.08 -6.13
C ASP A 109 8.57 -8.85 -7.64
N GLU A 110 9.44 -9.41 -8.51
CA GLU A 110 9.40 -9.19 -9.97
C GLU A 110 8.06 -9.55 -10.62
N ASN A 111 7.37 -10.57 -10.09
CA ASN A 111 6.07 -11.02 -10.61
C ASN A 111 4.87 -10.36 -9.93
N ASP A 112 5.12 -9.54 -8.93
CA ASP A 112 4.08 -8.85 -8.19
C ASP A 112 3.77 -7.47 -8.80
N GLN A 113 2.68 -6.88 -8.33
CA GLN A 113 2.31 -5.48 -8.59
C GLN A 113 2.03 -4.79 -7.27
N LEU A 114 2.31 -3.51 -7.18
CA LEU A 114 1.82 -2.71 -6.05
C LEU A 114 0.67 -1.80 -6.49
N ALA A 115 -0.32 -1.62 -5.63
CA ALA A 115 -1.44 -0.71 -5.85
C ALA A 115 -1.34 0.46 -4.88
N THR A 116 -1.23 1.68 -5.40
CA THR A 116 -1.05 2.90 -4.61
C THR A 116 -1.60 4.13 -5.34
N ALA A 117 -1.99 5.15 -4.60
CA ALA A 117 -2.32 6.47 -5.12
C ALA A 117 -1.16 7.47 -4.98
N ASP A 118 -0.07 7.12 -4.26
CA ASP A 118 1.03 8.03 -3.98
C ASP A 118 1.94 8.20 -5.21
N PRO A 119 2.04 9.43 -5.78
CA PRO A 119 2.88 9.70 -6.94
C PRO A 119 4.37 9.45 -6.69
N HIS A 120 4.85 9.57 -5.44
CA HIS A 120 6.24 9.34 -5.10
C HIS A 120 6.57 7.84 -5.06
N VAL A 121 5.64 7.02 -4.56
CA VAL A 121 5.75 5.55 -4.59
C VAL A 121 5.68 5.04 -6.02
N LEU A 122 4.71 5.51 -6.82
CA LEU A 122 4.58 5.15 -8.24
C LEU A 122 5.85 5.46 -9.03
N ARG A 123 6.45 6.64 -8.79
CA ARG A 123 7.69 7.02 -9.45
C ARG A 123 8.87 6.13 -9.04
N ALA A 124 9.02 5.86 -7.74
CA ALA A 124 10.07 4.95 -7.26
C ALA A 124 9.87 3.53 -7.82
N ALA A 125 8.65 3.01 -7.84
CA ALA A 125 8.32 1.73 -8.45
C ALA A 125 8.71 1.67 -9.94
N SER A 126 8.40 2.72 -10.71
CA SER A 126 8.79 2.81 -12.12
C SER A 126 10.31 2.78 -12.31
N GLU A 127 11.06 3.52 -11.50
CA GLU A 127 12.53 3.56 -11.55
C GLU A 127 13.16 2.20 -11.16
N GLU A 128 12.52 1.44 -10.26
CA GLU A 128 12.91 0.09 -9.85
C GLU A 128 12.34 -1.02 -10.76
N LYS A 129 11.61 -0.68 -11.81
CA LYS A 129 10.94 -1.63 -12.72
C LYS A 129 9.92 -2.53 -12.04
N ILE A 130 9.39 -2.10 -10.91
CA ILE A 130 8.28 -2.75 -10.21
C ILE A 130 6.99 -2.41 -10.95
N ARG A 131 6.15 -3.42 -11.23
CA ARG A 131 4.83 -3.20 -11.83
C ARG A 131 3.90 -2.54 -10.81
N TRP A 132 3.05 -1.64 -11.27
CA TRP A 132 2.17 -0.89 -10.39
C TRP A 132 0.77 -0.69 -10.98
N ILE A 133 -0.18 -0.46 -10.10
CA ILE A 133 -1.55 -0.03 -10.38
C ILE A 133 -1.72 1.33 -9.71
N ALA A 134 -1.98 2.37 -10.50
CA ALA A 134 -2.25 3.69 -9.96
C ALA A 134 -3.71 3.78 -9.53
N LEU A 135 -3.97 3.94 -8.24
CA LEU A 135 -5.28 4.18 -7.68
C LEU A 135 -5.66 5.68 -7.74
N PRO A 136 -6.94 6.03 -7.73
CA PRO A 136 -7.35 7.41 -7.52
C PRO A 136 -7.02 7.86 -6.10
N ASP A 137 -6.55 9.10 -5.93
CA ASP A 137 -6.33 9.70 -4.62
C ASP A 137 -7.68 10.06 -3.93
N SER A 138 -7.65 10.59 -2.71
CA SER A 138 -8.84 10.98 -1.95
C SER A 138 -9.71 12.04 -2.64
N ARG A 139 -9.20 12.70 -3.69
CA ARG A 139 -9.92 13.66 -4.54
C ARG A 139 -10.33 13.05 -5.89
N GLY A 140 -10.16 11.74 -6.07
CA GLY A 140 -10.45 11.04 -7.31
C GLY A 140 -9.44 11.25 -8.45
N ARG A 141 -8.28 11.88 -8.19
CA ARG A 141 -7.25 12.11 -9.21
C ARG A 141 -6.31 10.92 -9.29
N ARG A 142 -5.93 10.54 -10.47
CA ARG A 142 -4.98 9.45 -10.72
C ARG A 142 -3.64 10.01 -11.19
N HIS A 143 -2.60 9.64 -10.49
CA HIS A 143 -1.24 10.01 -10.84
C HIS A 143 -0.58 8.88 -11.64
N THR A 144 0.09 9.22 -12.73
CA THR A 144 0.92 8.29 -13.50
C THR A 144 2.31 8.88 -13.60
N PRO A 145 3.37 8.11 -13.29
CA PRO A 145 4.74 8.57 -13.50
C PRO A 145 4.97 8.91 -14.96
N GLU A 146 5.57 10.06 -15.23
CA GLU A 146 6.11 10.35 -16.56
C GLU A 146 7.22 9.32 -16.87
N ARG A 147 7.18 8.75 -18.07
CA ARG A 147 8.17 7.77 -18.54
C ARG A 147 9.52 8.42 -18.80
#